data_faaa764c5498ef184bff26c11834de87
#
_entry.id   faaa764c5498ef184bff26c11834de87
#
_cell.length_a   1.000
_cell.length_b   1.000
_cell.length_c   1.000
_cell.angle_alpha   90.00
_cell.angle_beta   90.00
_cell.angle_gamma   90.00
#
_symmetry.space_group_name_H-M   'P 1'
#
loop_
_entity.id
_entity.type
_entity.pdbx_description
1 polymer ?
#
loop_
_entity_poly.entity_id
_entity_poly.type
_entity_poly.pdbx_seq_one_letter_code
_entity_poly.pdbx_strand_id
1 'polypeptide(L)'
;YIEPLGFGISSLSSAETALRAIGESGASCYRVLIDTFHSYLGPDKPEFFKNPAVIGKIGLVHISGVDARIAKSEFADAHRVLPGAADVMQSATLMAQLEREGYRGLYSFEPFSSEVQSMGKKELVEALRASMNFLAKA
;
A
#
# COMPACT_ATOMS: atom_id res chain seq x y z
N TYR A 1 -1.72 -12.19 -8.01
CA TYR A 1 -2.36 -11.23 -7.12
C TYR A 1 -3.27 -10.29 -7.93
N ILE A 2 -4.33 -9.81 -7.30
CA ILE A 2 -5.22 -8.79 -7.85
C ILE A 2 -5.05 -7.53 -7.01
N GLU A 3 -4.65 -6.44 -7.67
CA GLU A 3 -4.39 -5.15 -7.05
C GLU A 3 -5.52 -4.17 -7.40
N PRO A 4 -6.29 -3.70 -6.42
CA PRO A 4 -7.23 -2.61 -6.61
C PRO A 4 -6.49 -1.29 -6.73
N LEU A 5 -6.84 -0.48 -7.73
CA LEU A 5 -6.24 0.83 -7.95
C LEU A 5 -7.19 1.93 -7.45
N GLY A 6 -6.83 2.64 -6.39
CA GLY A 6 -7.68 3.63 -5.72
C GLY A 6 -8.04 4.88 -6.54
N PHE A 7 -7.64 4.98 -7.80
CA PHE A 7 -7.99 6.09 -8.67
C PHE A 7 -9.49 6.10 -9.03
N GLY A 8 -10.09 7.28 -9.08
CA GLY A 8 -11.53 7.43 -9.38
C GLY A 8 -11.98 6.91 -10.74
N ILE A 9 -11.05 6.69 -11.68
CA ILE A 9 -11.30 6.09 -13.00
C ILE A 9 -11.20 4.56 -12.99
N SER A 10 -10.74 3.95 -11.91
CA SER A 10 -10.57 2.50 -11.82
C SER A 10 -11.91 1.81 -11.62
N SER A 11 -12.20 0.79 -12.43
CA SER A 11 -13.36 -0.07 -12.25
C SER A 11 -13.21 -1.04 -11.06
N LEU A 12 -11.98 -1.25 -10.60
CA LEU A 12 -11.65 -2.04 -9.41
C LEU A 12 -10.84 -1.16 -8.45
N SER A 13 -11.51 -0.44 -7.57
CA SER A 13 -10.90 0.61 -6.73
C SER A 13 -10.84 0.28 -5.23
N SER A 14 -11.29 -0.92 -4.81
CA SER A 14 -11.27 -1.32 -3.41
C SER A 14 -10.89 -2.79 -3.20
N ALA A 15 -10.22 -3.07 -2.09
CA ALA A 15 -9.92 -4.43 -1.67
C ALA A 15 -11.19 -5.25 -1.40
N GLU A 16 -12.25 -4.60 -0.89
CA GLU A 16 -13.55 -5.24 -0.68
C GLU A 16 -14.13 -5.78 -2.00
N THR A 17 -14.13 -4.96 -3.05
CA THR A 17 -14.63 -5.37 -4.38
C THR A 17 -13.76 -6.46 -4.99
N ALA A 18 -12.43 -6.36 -4.86
CA ALA A 18 -11.52 -7.39 -5.33
C ALA A 18 -11.74 -8.73 -4.64
N LEU A 19 -11.89 -8.73 -3.32
CA LEU A 19 -12.14 -9.96 -2.56
C LEU A 19 -13.50 -10.59 -2.88
N ARG A 20 -14.52 -9.77 -3.14
CA ARG A 20 -15.81 -10.27 -3.62
C ARG A 20 -15.66 -10.97 -4.98
N ALA A 21 -14.99 -10.33 -5.96
CA ALA A 21 -14.74 -10.92 -7.27
C ALA A 21 -13.90 -12.21 -7.19
N ILE A 22 -12.89 -12.25 -6.31
CA ILE A 22 -12.11 -13.47 -6.03
C ILE A 22 -13.03 -14.56 -5.49
N GLY A 23 -13.91 -14.25 -4.55
CA GLY A 23 -14.88 -15.21 -4.00
C GLY A 23 -15.84 -15.75 -5.06
N GLU A 24 -16.38 -14.88 -5.88
CA GLU A 24 -17.31 -15.25 -6.97
C GLU A 24 -16.63 -16.10 -8.05
N SER A 25 -15.33 -15.94 -8.28
CA SER A 25 -14.58 -16.73 -9.25
C SER A 25 -14.46 -18.21 -8.86
N GLY A 26 -14.61 -18.54 -7.58
CA GLY A 26 -14.41 -19.90 -7.05
C GLY A 26 -12.94 -20.39 -7.09
N ALA A 27 -12.01 -19.58 -7.59
CA ALA A 27 -10.60 -19.97 -7.74
C ALA A 27 -9.82 -19.72 -6.45
N SER A 28 -9.20 -20.75 -5.92
CA SER A 28 -8.44 -20.69 -4.65
C SER A 28 -7.06 -20.06 -4.76
N CYS A 29 -6.54 -19.91 -5.99
CA CYS A 29 -5.19 -19.39 -6.24
C CYS A 29 -5.08 -17.85 -6.14
N TYR A 30 -6.19 -17.12 -6.22
CA TYR A 30 -6.15 -15.66 -6.16
C TYR A 30 -5.99 -15.15 -4.74
N ARG A 31 -5.24 -14.05 -4.62
CA ARG A 31 -5.07 -13.25 -3.40
C ARG A 31 -5.17 -11.78 -3.77
N VAL A 32 -5.59 -10.96 -2.83
CA VAL A 32 -5.55 -9.51 -3.02
C VAL A 32 -4.15 -8.99 -2.70
N LEU A 33 -3.70 -8.02 -3.50
CA LEU A 33 -2.55 -7.18 -3.18
C LEU A 33 -3.08 -5.87 -2.59
N ILE A 34 -2.56 -5.49 -1.44
CA ILE A 34 -2.87 -4.20 -0.81
C ILE A 34 -1.72 -3.25 -1.09
N ASP A 35 -2.01 -2.11 -1.69
CA ASP A 35 -1.05 -1.02 -1.85
C ASP A 35 -1.45 0.14 -0.94
N THR A 36 -0.50 0.66 -0.16
CA THR A 36 -0.77 1.75 0.80
C THR A 36 -1.28 3.01 0.12
N PHE A 37 -0.77 3.34 -1.06
CA PHE A 37 -1.20 4.48 -1.84
C PHE A 37 -2.63 4.30 -2.36
N HIS A 38 -2.91 3.15 -2.98
CA HIS A 38 -4.24 2.87 -3.52
C HIS A 38 -5.29 2.67 -2.42
N SER A 39 -4.92 2.08 -1.30
CA SER A 39 -5.81 1.98 -0.13
C SER A 39 -6.14 3.36 0.45
N TYR A 40 -5.17 4.28 0.48
CA TYR A 40 -5.41 5.66 0.91
C TYR A 40 -6.33 6.40 -0.06
N LEU A 41 -6.13 6.25 -1.38
CA LEU A 41 -6.95 6.93 -2.39
C LEU A 41 -8.35 6.34 -2.52
N GLY A 42 -8.47 5.03 -2.38
CA GLY A 42 -9.70 4.29 -2.59
C GLY A 42 -10.74 4.47 -1.50
N PRO A 43 -11.87 3.78 -1.62
CA PRO A 43 -12.98 3.86 -0.68
C PRO A 43 -12.83 2.93 0.54
N ASP A 44 -11.81 2.06 0.58
CA ASP A 44 -11.60 1.14 1.70
C ASP A 44 -11.40 1.90 3.01
N LYS A 45 -12.07 1.43 4.07
CA LYS A 45 -11.95 2.02 5.40
C LYS A 45 -10.98 1.19 6.26
N PRO A 46 -10.28 1.79 7.23
CA PRO A 46 -9.41 1.06 8.14
C PRO A 46 -10.09 -0.13 8.83
N GLU A 47 -11.39 -0.02 9.13
CA GLU A 47 -12.19 -1.06 9.76
C GLU A 47 -12.27 -2.34 8.93
N PHE A 48 -12.21 -2.22 7.59
CA PHE A 48 -12.23 -3.36 6.69
C PHE A 48 -11.05 -4.31 6.95
N PHE A 49 -9.88 -3.76 7.24
CA PHE A 49 -8.65 -4.50 7.54
C PHE A 49 -8.59 -5.09 8.97
N LYS A 50 -9.62 -4.89 9.79
CA LYS A 50 -9.74 -5.55 11.11
C LYS A 50 -10.37 -6.94 11.03
N ASN A 51 -10.81 -7.36 9.85
CA ASN A 51 -11.43 -8.67 9.65
C ASN A 51 -10.34 -9.73 9.36
N PRO A 52 -10.16 -10.75 10.23
CA PRO A 52 -9.16 -11.80 9.99
C PRO A 52 -9.36 -12.58 8.69
N ALA A 53 -10.59 -12.70 8.20
CA ALA A 53 -10.87 -13.34 6.92
C ALA A 53 -10.35 -12.53 5.73
N VAL A 54 -10.31 -11.20 5.85
CA VAL A 54 -9.66 -10.29 4.88
C VAL A 54 -8.16 -10.47 4.93
N ILE A 55 -7.57 -10.42 6.13
CA ILE A 55 -6.13 -10.56 6.35
C ILE A 55 -5.60 -11.86 5.74
N GLY A 56 -6.29 -12.98 5.94
CA GLY A 56 -5.92 -14.28 5.38
C GLY A 56 -5.96 -14.36 3.84
N LYS A 57 -6.53 -13.35 3.17
CA LYS A 57 -6.59 -13.27 1.71
C LYS A 57 -5.57 -12.28 1.11
N ILE A 58 -4.83 -11.56 1.92
CA ILE A 58 -3.77 -10.66 1.45
C ILE A 58 -2.55 -11.50 1.08
N GLY A 59 -2.08 -11.37 -0.15
CA GLY A 59 -0.92 -12.10 -0.67
C GLY A 59 0.37 -11.30 -0.63
N LEU A 60 0.25 -9.99 -0.82
CA LEU A 60 1.38 -9.06 -0.86
C LEU A 60 0.91 -7.67 -0.43
N VAL A 61 1.80 -6.88 0.13
CA VAL A 61 1.55 -5.46 0.42
C VAL A 61 2.61 -4.61 -0.28
N HIS A 62 2.19 -3.71 -1.14
CA HIS A 62 3.03 -2.66 -1.70
C HIS A 62 3.05 -1.45 -0.77
N ILE A 63 4.23 -0.86 -0.60
CA ILE A 63 4.44 0.27 0.30
C ILE A 63 5.07 1.43 -0.46
N SER A 64 4.41 2.57 -0.41
CA SER A 64 4.97 3.86 -0.74
C SER A 64 4.44 4.91 0.23
N GLY A 65 5.08 6.07 0.29
CA GLY A 65 4.63 7.25 1.01
C GLY A 65 4.32 8.39 0.04
N VAL A 66 3.69 9.43 0.54
CA VAL A 66 3.54 10.73 -0.14
C VAL A 66 3.85 11.82 0.86
N ASP A 67 4.80 12.69 0.54
CA ASP A 67 5.19 13.85 1.36
C ASP A 67 4.67 15.18 0.78
N ALA A 68 4.11 15.15 -0.42
CA ALA A 68 3.51 16.31 -1.06
C ALA A 68 2.25 16.78 -0.33
N ARG A 69 2.23 18.05 0.09
CA ARG A 69 1.07 18.67 0.75
C ARG A 69 0.11 19.26 -0.26
N ILE A 70 -0.47 18.41 -1.07
CA ILE A 70 -1.48 18.74 -2.10
C ILE A 70 -2.80 18.07 -1.75
N ALA A 71 -3.87 18.41 -2.45
CA ALA A 71 -5.16 17.75 -2.23
C ALA A 71 -5.09 16.27 -2.62
N LYS A 72 -5.80 15.43 -1.88
CA LYS A 72 -5.85 13.97 -2.17
C LYS A 72 -6.25 13.66 -3.62
N SER A 73 -7.14 14.46 -4.21
CA SER A 73 -7.58 14.34 -5.60
C SER A 73 -6.49 14.62 -6.64
N GLU A 74 -5.38 15.22 -6.22
CA GLU A 74 -4.23 15.54 -7.08
C GLU A 74 -3.12 14.50 -6.98
N PHE A 75 -3.28 13.49 -6.11
CA PHE A 75 -2.29 12.44 -5.96
C PHE A 75 -2.19 11.60 -7.25
N ALA A 76 -0.95 11.37 -7.66
CA ALA A 76 -0.59 10.55 -8.80
C ALA A 76 0.65 9.72 -8.45
N ASP A 77 0.95 8.70 -9.25
CA ASP A 77 2.11 7.82 -9.04
C ASP A 77 3.43 8.60 -8.91
N ALA A 78 3.56 9.73 -9.64
CA ALA A 78 4.75 10.59 -9.55
C ALA A 78 5.02 11.16 -8.14
N HIS A 79 4.05 11.15 -7.24
CA HIS A 79 4.21 11.59 -5.85
C HIS A 79 4.61 10.47 -4.89
N ARG A 80 4.69 9.23 -5.36
CA ARG A 80 5.01 8.06 -4.53
C ARG A 80 6.50 8.01 -4.23
N VAL A 81 6.85 8.26 -2.98
CA VAL A 81 8.22 8.22 -2.43
C VAL A 81 8.40 7.05 -1.46
N LEU A 82 9.60 6.88 -0.93
CA LEU A 82 9.82 5.95 0.18
C LEU A 82 9.16 6.51 1.46
N PRO A 83 8.41 5.69 2.22
CA PRO A 83 7.76 6.15 3.44
C PRO A 83 8.73 6.71 4.47
N GLY A 84 8.36 7.82 5.09
CA GLY A 84 9.11 8.49 6.13
C GLY A 84 8.21 9.34 7.03
N ALA A 85 8.80 10.12 7.92
CA ALA A 85 8.05 10.93 8.90
C ALA A 85 7.16 12.01 8.25
N ALA A 86 7.40 12.36 7.00
CA ALA A 86 6.61 13.35 6.26
C ALA A 86 5.44 12.71 5.49
N ASP A 87 5.31 11.38 5.49
CA ASP A 87 4.26 10.67 4.77
C ASP A 87 2.86 11.06 5.26
N VAL A 88 2.14 11.79 4.41
CA VAL A 88 0.79 12.28 4.72
C VAL A 88 -0.28 11.19 4.65
N MET A 89 0.01 10.06 4.01
CA MET A 89 -0.89 8.91 3.93
C MET A 89 -0.85 8.04 5.19
N GLN A 90 0.16 8.22 6.03
CA GLN A 90 0.40 7.40 7.22
C GLN A 90 0.51 5.90 6.90
N SER A 91 1.26 5.58 5.85
CA SER A 91 1.43 4.19 5.38
C SER A 91 1.94 3.25 6.47
N ALA A 92 2.80 3.75 7.37
CA ALA A 92 3.27 3.01 8.55
C ALA A 92 2.12 2.60 9.49
N THR A 93 1.08 3.44 9.64
CA THR A 93 -0.10 3.13 10.46
C THR A 93 -0.91 1.98 9.87
N LEU A 94 -1.11 1.98 8.54
CA LEU A 94 -1.79 0.86 7.87
C LEU A 94 -0.98 -0.43 8.01
N MET A 95 0.34 -0.36 7.81
CA MET A 95 1.23 -1.53 7.96
C MET A 95 1.16 -2.11 9.37
N ALA A 96 1.29 -1.26 10.41
CA ALA A 96 1.18 -1.68 11.81
C ALA A 96 -0.20 -2.28 12.13
N GLN A 97 -1.27 -1.75 11.53
CA GLN A 97 -2.60 -2.32 11.65
C GLN A 97 -2.66 -3.72 11.04
N LEU A 98 -2.21 -3.91 9.80
CA LEU A 98 -2.20 -5.22 9.15
C LEU A 98 -1.44 -6.26 9.97
N GLU A 99 -0.28 -5.90 10.53
CA GLU A 99 0.53 -6.77 11.38
C GLU A 99 -0.20 -7.12 12.69
N ARG A 100 -0.82 -6.16 13.33
CA ARG A 100 -1.60 -6.38 14.55
C ARG A 100 -2.77 -7.33 14.32
N GLU A 101 -3.41 -7.22 13.15
CA GLU A 101 -4.52 -8.10 12.76
C GLU A 101 -4.06 -9.46 12.22
N GLY A 102 -2.75 -9.72 12.19
CA GLY A 102 -2.18 -11.03 11.90
C GLY A 102 -1.57 -11.20 10.52
N TYR A 103 -1.41 -10.14 9.72
CA TYR A 103 -0.66 -10.26 8.48
C TYR A 103 0.81 -10.58 8.78
N ARG A 104 1.36 -11.60 8.09
CA ARG A 104 2.76 -12.04 8.22
C ARG A 104 3.40 -12.28 6.86
N GLY A 105 2.83 -11.70 5.82
CA GLY A 105 3.32 -11.81 4.46
C GLY A 105 4.45 -10.82 4.15
N LEU A 106 4.72 -10.67 2.87
CA LEU A 106 5.78 -9.81 2.37
C LEU A 106 5.30 -8.38 2.15
N TYR A 107 6.21 -7.44 2.40
CA TYR A 107 6.08 -6.04 2.02
C TYR A 107 7.08 -5.74 0.90
N SER A 108 6.66 -4.99 -0.11
CA SER A 108 7.50 -4.56 -1.23
C SER A 108 7.41 -3.05 -1.40
N PHE A 109 8.53 -2.36 -1.44
CA PHE A 109 8.54 -0.94 -1.77
C PHE A 109 8.15 -0.73 -3.23
N GLU A 110 7.27 0.24 -3.45
CA GLU A 110 6.80 0.62 -4.79
C GLU A 110 6.73 2.15 -4.97
N PRO A 111 7.86 2.86 -4.84
CA PRO A 111 7.93 4.28 -5.13
C PRO A 111 8.04 4.53 -6.63
N PHE A 112 7.30 5.52 -7.15
CA PHE A 112 7.31 5.90 -8.56
C PHE A 112 7.84 7.31 -8.83
N SER A 113 8.16 8.09 -7.79
CA SER A 113 8.68 9.44 -7.98
C SER A 113 9.99 9.43 -8.76
N SER A 114 10.18 10.41 -9.62
CA SER A 114 11.43 10.60 -10.36
C SER A 114 12.63 10.80 -9.43
N GLU A 115 12.40 11.38 -8.24
CA GLU A 115 13.40 11.54 -7.21
C GLU A 115 13.99 10.18 -6.79
N VAL A 116 13.14 9.23 -6.43
CA VAL A 116 13.61 7.89 -6.01
C VAL A 116 14.19 7.12 -7.20
N GLN A 117 13.57 7.21 -8.37
CA GLN A 117 14.02 6.49 -9.57
C GLN A 117 15.38 6.97 -10.09
N SER A 118 15.75 8.23 -9.83
CA SER A 118 17.03 8.80 -10.26
C SER A 118 18.17 8.61 -9.25
N MET A 119 17.89 8.06 -8.07
CA MET A 119 18.90 7.83 -7.03
C MET A 119 20.01 6.88 -7.52
N GLY A 120 21.24 7.24 -7.23
CA GLY A 120 22.37 6.33 -7.39
C GLY A 120 22.27 5.12 -6.44
N LYS A 121 22.89 3.99 -6.81
CA LYS A 121 22.78 2.74 -6.02
C LYS A 121 23.06 2.91 -4.53
N LYS A 122 24.09 3.68 -4.15
CA LYS A 122 24.46 3.91 -2.75
C LYS A 122 23.38 4.69 -2.03
N GLU A 123 22.92 5.77 -2.63
CA GLU A 123 21.86 6.63 -2.11
C GLU A 123 20.55 5.87 -1.93
N LEU A 124 20.15 5.09 -2.95
CA LEU A 124 18.93 4.26 -2.86
C LEU A 124 18.99 3.25 -1.71
N VAL A 125 20.15 2.60 -1.51
CA VAL A 125 20.32 1.65 -0.39
C VAL A 125 20.21 2.36 0.96
N GLU A 126 20.78 3.55 1.10
CA GLU A 126 20.67 4.35 2.33
C GLU A 126 19.22 4.82 2.56
N ALA A 127 18.53 5.29 1.54
CA ALA A 127 17.13 5.71 1.60
C ALA A 127 16.19 4.54 1.95
N LEU A 128 16.37 3.37 1.33
CA LEU A 128 15.61 2.16 1.66
C LEU A 128 15.81 1.75 3.12
N ARG A 129 17.05 1.76 3.62
CA ARG A 129 17.34 1.44 5.02
C ARG A 129 16.68 2.43 5.98
N ALA A 130 16.73 3.73 5.66
CA ALA A 130 16.08 4.76 6.46
C ALA A 130 14.57 4.54 6.54
N SER A 131 13.93 4.25 5.40
CA SER A 131 12.50 3.95 5.33
C SER A 131 12.15 2.66 6.10
N MET A 132 12.92 1.58 5.94
CA MET A 132 12.72 0.35 6.71
C MET A 132 12.82 0.59 8.22
N ASN A 133 13.82 1.37 8.66
CA ASN A 133 13.98 1.72 10.07
C ASN A 133 12.84 2.61 10.61
N PHE A 134 12.25 3.44 9.76
CA PHE A 134 11.07 4.23 10.09
C PHE A 134 9.85 3.33 10.28
N LEU A 135 9.57 2.47 9.30
CA LEU A 135 8.43 1.55 9.33
C LEU A 135 8.51 0.57 10.51
N ALA A 136 9.69 0.09 10.87
CA ALA A 136 9.88 -0.85 11.98
C ALA A 136 9.63 -0.24 13.38
N LYS A 137 9.41 1.08 13.49
CA LYS A 137 9.12 1.78 14.75
C LYS A 137 7.63 2.12 14.91
N ALA A 138 6.83 1.89 13.91
CA ALA A 138 5.41 2.18 13.91
C ALA A 138 4.62 1.03 14.57
#